data_b8be4c3f7bb3967ecb2f46150439aac2
#
_entry.id   b8be4c3f7bb3967ecb2f46150439aac2
#
_cell.length_a   1.000
_cell.length_b   1.000
_cell.length_c   1.000
_cell.angle_alpha   90.00
_cell.angle_beta   90.00
_cell.angle_gamma   90.00
#
_symmetry.space_group_name_H-M   'P 1'
#
loop_
_entity.id
_entity.type
_entity.pdbx_description
1 polymer ?
#
loop_
_entity_poly.entity_id
_entity_poly.type
_entity_poly.pdbx_seq_one_letter_code
_entity_poly.pdbx_strand_id
1 'polypeptide(L)'
;SYYHRSKGEKYKLESLYQSLNIDQNNRIENAILSERNRISRDIHDGLGHLTSRAILQLGALMVVEKDPVKKDALNEIKNTLSEGMTEVRRSLHNLQSESINLKAEIDKLIDEFTFCRVSFSYGLTSDFDIAFKYSILYIIKEALTNVSKHSNASLVNITLVEMKTACYLKISDNGTNPPAKDGGMGLFSISKRIEDLGGKVE
;
A
#
# COMPACT_ATOMS: atom_id res chain seq x y z
N SER A 1 34.90 -25.66 23.92
CA SER A 1 35.01 -24.69 22.81
C SER A 1 34.28 -25.13 21.54
N TYR A 2 34.22 -26.41 21.18
CA TYR A 2 33.47 -26.93 20.00
C TYR A 2 31.96 -26.77 20.16
N TYR A 3 31.40 -26.92 21.35
CA TYR A 3 29.98 -26.83 21.68
C TYR A 3 29.41 -25.40 21.54
N HIS A 4 30.20 -24.38 21.87
CA HIS A 4 29.79 -22.98 21.74
C HIS A 4 29.78 -22.52 20.28
N ARG A 5 30.66 -23.05 19.43
CA ARG A 5 30.70 -22.71 18.00
C ARG A 5 29.49 -23.28 17.24
N SER A 6 29.15 -24.54 17.52
CA SER A 6 27.99 -25.23 16.96
C SER A 6 26.66 -24.53 17.31
N LYS A 7 26.52 -24.01 18.54
CA LYS A 7 25.33 -23.30 19.00
C LYS A 7 25.16 -21.94 18.30
N GLY A 8 26.28 -21.22 18.10
CA GLY A 8 26.27 -19.94 17.36
C GLY A 8 25.92 -20.11 15.87
N GLU A 9 26.42 -21.18 15.25
CA GLU A 9 26.09 -21.49 13.84
C GLU A 9 24.62 -21.88 13.67
N LYS A 10 24.06 -22.63 14.65
CA LYS A 10 22.64 -22.99 14.64
C LYS A 10 21.72 -21.76 14.77
N TYR A 11 22.00 -20.84 15.70
CA TYR A 11 21.24 -19.59 15.82
C TYR A 11 21.34 -18.71 14.58
N LYS A 12 22.51 -18.66 13.95
CA LYS A 12 22.70 -17.91 12.71
C LYS A 12 21.93 -18.52 11.55
N LEU A 13 21.86 -19.84 11.47
CA LEU A 13 21.09 -20.55 10.46
C LEU A 13 19.59 -20.36 10.67
N GLU A 14 19.10 -20.44 11.90
CA GLU A 14 17.69 -20.20 12.24
C GLU A 14 17.27 -18.77 11.93
N SER A 15 18.10 -17.78 12.27
CA SER A 15 17.80 -16.37 11.93
C SER A 15 17.80 -16.11 10.43
N LEU A 16 18.71 -16.76 9.68
CA LEU A 16 18.75 -16.69 8.23
C LEU A 16 17.51 -17.34 7.61
N TYR A 17 17.08 -18.48 8.13
CA TYR A 17 15.87 -19.17 7.67
C TYR A 17 14.63 -18.36 7.93
N GLN A 18 14.50 -17.71 9.10
CA GLN A 18 13.42 -16.80 9.40
C GLN A 18 13.40 -15.58 8.49
N SER A 19 14.56 -14.97 8.23
CA SER A 19 14.66 -13.82 7.32
C SER A 19 14.28 -14.17 5.88
N LEU A 20 14.69 -15.36 5.40
CA LEU A 20 14.34 -15.87 4.08
C LEU A 20 12.82 -16.12 3.96
N ASN A 21 12.20 -16.71 4.98
CA ASN A 21 10.76 -16.92 4.98
C ASN A 21 9.97 -15.61 4.97
N ILE A 22 10.42 -14.60 5.72
CA ILE A 22 9.80 -13.27 5.72
C ILE A 22 9.93 -12.61 4.35
N ASP A 23 11.12 -12.66 3.74
CA ASP A 23 11.36 -12.11 2.40
C ASP A 23 10.51 -12.83 1.34
N GLN A 24 10.40 -14.15 1.43
CA GLN A 24 9.61 -14.96 0.52
C GLN A 24 8.11 -14.64 0.64
N ASN A 25 7.57 -14.51 1.85
CA ASN A 25 6.19 -14.11 2.09
C ASN A 25 5.91 -12.69 1.57
N ASN A 26 6.80 -11.74 1.82
CA ASN A 26 6.69 -10.39 1.29
C ASN A 26 6.70 -10.35 -0.24
N ARG A 27 7.52 -11.18 -0.89
CA ARG A 27 7.55 -11.31 -2.36
C ARG A 27 6.25 -11.88 -2.92
N ILE A 28 5.69 -12.90 -2.26
CA ILE A 28 4.41 -13.50 -2.66
C ILE A 28 3.27 -12.48 -2.51
N GLU A 29 3.19 -11.79 -1.38
CA GLU A 29 2.19 -10.73 -1.16
C GLU A 29 2.30 -9.61 -2.19
N ASN A 30 3.51 -9.12 -2.45
CA ASN A 30 3.75 -8.09 -3.47
C ASN A 30 3.38 -8.58 -4.89
N ALA A 31 3.64 -9.85 -5.22
CA ALA A 31 3.27 -10.42 -6.51
C ALA A 31 1.74 -10.53 -6.66
N ILE A 32 1.04 -10.95 -5.61
CA ILE A 32 -0.44 -11.02 -5.59
C ILE A 32 -1.03 -9.63 -5.78
N LEU A 33 -0.52 -8.62 -5.07
CA LEU A 33 -1.00 -7.25 -5.17
C LEU A 33 -0.73 -6.64 -6.54
N SER A 34 0.46 -6.86 -7.09
CA SER A 34 0.81 -6.42 -8.43
C SER A 34 -0.10 -7.03 -9.49
N GLU A 35 -0.41 -8.33 -9.37
CA GLU A 35 -1.31 -9.03 -10.28
C GLU A 35 -2.75 -8.54 -10.14
N ARG A 36 -3.26 -8.33 -8.92
CA ARG A 36 -4.59 -7.73 -8.69
C ARG A 36 -4.70 -6.34 -9.33
N ASN A 37 -3.67 -5.51 -9.17
CA ASN A 37 -3.63 -4.17 -9.78
C ASN A 37 -3.54 -4.23 -11.31
N ARG A 38 -2.83 -5.20 -11.87
CA ARG A 38 -2.76 -5.43 -13.31
C ARG A 38 -4.12 -5.83 -13.84
N ILE A 39 -4.76 -6.85 -13.24
CA ILE A 39 -6.08 -7.33 -13.62
C ILE A 39 -7.12 -6.20 -13.54
N SER A 40 -7.09 -5.40 -12.49
CA SER A 40 -8.02 -4.28 -12.33
C SER A 40 -7.88 -3.24 -13.44
N ARG A 41 -6.64 -2.92 -13.86
CA ARG A 41 -6.38 -2.01 -14.99
C ARG A 41 -6.84 -2.63 -16.31
N ASP A 42 -6.49 -3.89 -16.56
CA ASP A 42 -6.87 -4.59 -17.79
C ASP A 42 -8.41 -4.66 -17.96
N ILE A 43 -9.13 -4.91 -16.86
CA ILE A 43 -10.59 -4.90 -16.84
C ILE A 43 -11.13 -3.47 -17.05
N HIS A 44 -10.58 -2.47 -16.35
CA HIS A 44 -11.00 -1.08 -16.51
C HIS A 44 -10.83 -0.59 -17.94
N ASP A 45 -9.68 -0.86 -18.56
CA ASP A 45 -9.37 -0.43 -19.91
C ASP A 45 -10.19 -1.19 -20.94
N GLY A 46 -10.26 -2.53 -20.84
CA GLY A 46 -11.01 -3.36 -21.77
C GLY A 46 -12.51 -3.12 -21.72
N LEU A 47 -13.13 -3.28 -20.56
CA LEU A 47 -14.57 -3.08 -20.40
C LEU A 47 -14.96 -1.61 -20.51
N GLY A 48 -14.13 -0.69 -20.00
CA GLY A 48 -14.39 0.75 -20.08
C GLY A 48 -14.50 1.25 -21.51
N HIS A 49 -13.57 0.86 -22.38
CA HIS A 49 -13.58 1.23 -23.79
C HIS A 49 -14.75 0.61 -24.57
N LEU A 50 -15.05 -0.69 -24.32
CA LEU A 50 -16.15 -1.37 -24.99
C LEU A 50 -17.50 -0.77 -24.60
N THR A 51 -17.73 -0.54 -23.32
CA THR A 51 -19.00 0.01 -22.82
C THR A 51 -19.18 1.45 -23.24
N SER A 52 -18.13 2.28 -23.20
CA SER A 52 -18.20 3.67 -23.69
C SER A 52 -18.55 3.72 -25.17
N ARG A 53 -17.98 2.83 -25.99
CA ARG A 53 -18.30 2.74 -27.41
C ARG A 53 -19.75 2.33 -27.63
N ALA A 54 -20.27 1.33 -26.88
CA ALA A 54 -21.66 0.91 -26.98
C ALA A 54 -22.63 2.04 -26.59
N ILE A 55 -22.34 2.79 -25.53
CA ILE A 55 -23.14 3.94 -25.11
C ILE A 55 -23.16 5.04 -26.19
N LEU A 56 -22.02 5.31 -26.83
CA LEU A 56 -21.94 6.29 -27.94
C LEU A 56 -22.76 5.83 -29.15
N GLN A 57 -22.68 4.53 -29.51
CA GLN A 57 -23.47 3.96 -30.63
C GLN A 57 -24.96 4.02 -30.33
N LEU A 58 -25.40 3.71 -29.12
CA LEU A 58 -26.81 3.85 -28.70
C LEU A 58 -27.25 5.32 -28.78
N GLY A 59 -26.42 6.26 -28.33
CA GLY A 59 -26.69 7.68 -28.44
C GLY A 59 -26.88 8.12 -29.91
N ALA A 60 -26.04 7.63 -30.83
CA ALA A 60 -26.18 7.94 -32.26
C ALA A 60 -27.46 7.33 -32.87
N LEU A 61 -27.81 6.10 -32.48
CA LEU A 61 -29.10 5.50 -32.92
C LEU A 61 -30.30 6.26 -32.42
N MET A 62 -30.29 6.73 -31.18
CA MET A 62 -31.36 7.53 -30.60
C MET A 62 -31.59 8.89 -31.31
N VAL A 63 -30.56 9.45 -31.96
CA VAL A 63 -30.66 10.70 -32.71
C VAL A 63 -31.49 10.50 -34.02
N VAL A 64 -31.29 9.34 -34.66
CA VAL A 64 -31.95 9.06 -35.95
C VAL A 64 -33.27 8.30 -35.82
N GLU A 65 -33.54 7.67 -34.66
CA GLU A 65 -34.80 6.98 -34.42
C GLU A 65 -35.95 7.98 -34.20
N LYS A 66 -37.04 7.81 -34.95
CA LYS A 66 -38.24 8.65 -34.93
C LYS A 66 -39.36 8.04 -34.11
N ASP A 67 -39.36 6.72 -33.93
CA ASP A 67 -40.37 6.02 -33.14
C ASP A 67 -40.14 6.25 -31.65
N PRO A 68 -41.04 6.92 -30.92
CA PRO A 68 -40.84 7.21 -29.50
C PRO A 68 -40.70 5.95 -28.65
N VAL A 69 -41.40 4.86 -28.95
CA VAL A 69 -41.34 3.60 -28.19
C VAL A 69 -39.99 2.97 -28.32
N LYS A 70 -39.41 2.96 -29.54
CA LYS A 70 -38.07 2.44 -29.78
C LYS A 70 -36.99 3.31 -29.14
N LYS A 71 -37.20 4.63 -29.17
CA LYS A 71 -36.27 5.58 -28.54
C LYS A 71 -36.21 5.41 -27.03
N ASP A 72 -37.37 5.15 -26.39
CA ASP A 72 -37.42 4.86 -24.96
C ASP A 72 -36.73 3.55 -24.63
N ALA A 73 -36.92 2.48 -25.43
CA ALA A 73 -36.22 1.22 -25.26
C ALA A 73 -34.69 1.34 -25.41
N LEU A 74 -34.22 2.14 -26.40
CA LEU A 74 -32.77 2.42 -26.57
C LEU A 74 -32.20 3.20 -25.37
N ASN A 75 -32.98 4.13 -24.82
CA ASN A 75 -32.57 4.89 -23.64
C ASN A 75 -32.48 3.98 -22.39
N GLU A 76 -33.40 3.06 -22.22
CA GLU A 76 -33.37 2.07 -21.13
C GLU A 76 -32.12 1.20 -21.23
N ILE A 77 -31.77 0.69 -22.41
CA ILE A 77 -30.55 -0.08 -22.65
C ILE A 77 -29.30 0.75 -22.32
N LYS A 78 -29.27 2.01 -22.77
CA LYS A 78 -28.16 2.93 -22.49
C LYS A 78 -27.98 3.16 -20.98
N ASN A 79 -29.09 3.36 -20.26
CA ASN A 79 -29.06 3.56 -18.80
C ASN A 79 -28.55 2.28 -18.09
N THR A 80 -29.04 1.11 -18.45
CA THR A 80 -28.59 -0.17 -17.91
C THR A 80 -27.09 -0.39 -18.11
N LEU A 81 -26.55 -0.06 -19.30
CA LEU A 81 -25.11 -0.14 -19.57
C LEU A 81 -24.32 0.86 -18.72
N SER A 82 -24.83 2.06 -18.53
CA SER A 82 -24.18 3.12 -17.72
C SER A 82 -24.15 2.74 -16.24
N GLU A 83 -25.23 2.18 -15.72
CA GLU A 83 -25.33 1.66 -14.35
C GLU A 83 -24.40 0.48 -14.14
N GLY A 84 -24.42 -0.50 -15.06
CA GLY A 84 -23.54 -1.67 -15.03
C GLY A 84 -22.05 -1.26 -15.04
N MET A 85 -21.67 -0.27 -15.84
CA MET A 85 -20.30 0.27 -15.84
C MET A 85 -19.93 0.95 -14.53
N THR A 86 -20.87 1.64 -13.91
CA THR A 86 -20.67 2.26 -12.60
C THR A 86 -20.44 1.20 -11.51
N GLU A 87 -21.20 0.11 -11.56
CA GLU A 87 -21.08 -1.00 -10.63
C GLU A 87 -19.75 -1.76 -10.81
N VAL A 88 -19.35 -2.00 -12.06
CA VAL A 88 -18.02 -2.59 -12.37
C VAL A 88 -16.91 -1.69 -11.82
N ARG A 89 -16.97 -0.36 -12.05
CA ARG A 89 -15.99 0.58 -11.48
C ARG A 89 -15.97 0.53 -9.95
N ARG A 90 -17.15 0.46 -9.32
CA ARG A 90 -17.25 0.34 -7.86
C ARG A 90 -16.65 -0.97 -7.37
N SER A 91 -16.92 -2.08 -8.03
CA SER A 91 -16.38 -3.40 -7.69
C SER A 91 -14.87 -3.47 -7.89
N LEU A 92 -14.34 -2.87 -8.97
CA LEU A 92 -12.90 -2.77 -9.20
C LEU A 92 -12.24 -1.82 -8.19
N HIS A 93 -12.89 -0.72 -7.86
CA HIS A 93 -12.43 0.18 -6.79
C HIS A 93 -12.47 -0.52 -5.43
N ASN A 94 -13.46 -1.34 -5.14
CA ASN A 94 -13.53 -2.15 -3.91
C ASN A 94 -12.51 -3.30 -3.92
N LEU A 95 -12.17 -3.87 -5.07
CA LEU A 95 -11.06 -4.81 -5.22
C LEU A 95 -9.69 -4.12 -5.08
N GLN A 96 -9.59 -2.85 -5.47
CA GLN A 96 -8.44 -1.98 -5.19
C GLN A 96 -8.51 -1.39 -3.78
N SER A 97 -9.70 -1.12 -3.30
CA SER A 97 -10.07 -0.56 -2.01
C SER A 97 -10.79 -1.58 -1.11
N GLU A 98 -10.36 -2.86 -1.06
CA GLU A 98 -10.12 -3.37 0.28
C GLU A 98 -9.07 -2.40 0.79
N SER A 99 -9.57 -1.22 1.07
CA SER A 99 -8.83 -0.05 1.46
C SER A 99 -8.17 -0.44 2.75
N ILE A 100 -6.90 -0.73 2.64
CA ILE A 100 -6.07 -0.76 3.82
C ILE A 100 -6.43 0.54 4.53
N ASN A 101 -7.13 0.41 5.64
CA ASN A 101 -7.29 1.53 6.53
C ASN A 101 -5.91 1.77 7.13
N LEU A 102 -5.14 2.63 6.45
CA LEU A 102 -3.74 2.88 6.77
C LEU A 102 -3.57 3.17 8.27
N LYS A 103 -4.48 3.96 8.86
CA LYS A 103 -4.43 4.27 10.28
C LYS A 103 -4.60 3.01 11.15
N ALA A 104 -5.59 2.19 10.85
CA ALA A 104 -5.87 0.96 11.61
C ALA A 104 -4.71 -0.05 11.50
N GLU A 105 -4.08 -0.17 10.32
CA GLU A 105 -2.92 -1.05 10.16
C GLU A 105 -1.67 -0.50 10.88
N ILE A 106 -1.47 0.82 10.91
CA ILE A 106 -0.40 1.42 11.72
C ILE A 106 -0.67 1.21 13.20
N ASP A 107 -1.91 1.44 13.68
CA ASP A 107 -2.28 1.22 15.08
C ASP A 107 -1.98 -0.23 15.48
N LYS A 108 -2.31 -1.22 14.63
CA LYS A 108 -1.99 -2.63 14.85
C LYS A 108 -0.48 -2.89 14.94
N LEU A 109 0.34 -2.32 14.04
CA LEU A 109 1.80 -2.45 14.10
C LEU A 109 2.35 -1.87 15.41
N ILE A 110 1.77 -0.79 15.91
CA ILE A 110 2.16 -0.16 17.17
C ILE A 110 1.75 -1.03 18.36
N ASP A 111 0.55 -1.61 18.35
CA ASP A 111 0.07 -2.51 19.40
C ASP A 111 0.90 -3.80 19.50
N GLU A 112 1.38 -4.31 18.37
CA GLU A 112 2.29 -5.46 18.30
C GLU A 112 3.72 -5.14 18.74
N PHE A 113 4.10 -3.86 18.80
CA PHE A 113 5.45 -3.42 19.16
C PHE A 113 5.62 -3.29 20.67
N THR A 114 6.32 -4.26 21.27
CA THR A 114 6.45 -4.39 22.74
C THR A 114 7.77 -3.86 23.31
N PHE A 115 8.71 -3.39 22.45
CA PHE A 115 10.06 -3.01 22.90
C PHE A 115 10.05 -1.73 23.78
N CYS A 116 9.32 -0.69 23.35
CA CYS A 116 9.18 0.57 24.08
C CYS A 116 7.86 1.26 23.72
N ARG A 117 7.55 2.37 24.40
CA ARG A 117 6.35 3.16 24.11
C ARG A 117 6.46 3.81 22.73
N VAL A 118 5.34 3.82 21.98
CA VAL A 118 5.20 4.56 20.72
C VAL A 118 4.16 5.66 20.91
N SER A 119 4.50 6.88 20.48
CA SER A 119 3.57 8.00 20.34
C SER A 119 3.30 8.20 18.86
N PHE A 120 2.04 8.10 18.45
CA PHE A 120 1.64 8.21 17.05
C PHE A 120 0.69 9.38 16.82
N SER A 121 1.02 10.22 15.85
CA SER A 121 0.18 11.31 15.36
C SER A 121 -0.15 11.10 13.90
N TYR A 122 -1.47 11.02 13.58
CA TYR A 122 -1.98 10.79 12.24
C TYR A 122 -2.79 11.99 11.77
N GLY A 123 -2.38 12.57 10.65
CA GLY A 123 -2.99 13.76 10.07
C GLY A 123 -3.12 13.68 8.55
N LEU A 124 -3.40 12.49 7.99
CA LEU A 124 -3.80 12.36 6.59
C LEU A 124 -5.31 12.54 6.48
N THR A 125 -5.75 13.32 5.50
CA THR A 125 -7.16 13.59 5.19
C THR A 125 -7.56 13.08 3.81
N SER A 126 -6.59 12.99 2.89
CA SER A 126 -6.80 12.47 1.54
C SER A 126 -6.73 10.94 1.52
N ASP A 127 -7.39 10.34 0.53
CA ASP A 127 -7.23 8.92 0.24
C ASP A 127 -6.06 8.75 -0.74
N PHE A 128 -5.03 8.05 -0.27
CA PHE A 128 -3.83 7.77 -1.04
C PHE A 128 -3.94 6.41 -1.73
N ASP A 129 -3.20 6.25 -2.80
CA ASP A 129 -3.15 4.98 -3.51
C ASP A 129 -2.57 3.86 -2.64
N ILE A 130 -2.79 2.64 -3.08
CA ILE A 130 -2.42 1.44 -2.33
C ILE A 130 -0.89 1.29 -2.23
N ALA A 131 -0.13 1.74 -3.24
CA ALA A 131 1.32 1.69 -3.25
C ALA A 131 1.92 2.61 -2.18
N PHE A 132 1.36 3.82 -2.03
CA PHE A 132 1.71 4.74 -0.94
C PHE A 132 1.43 4.10 0.43
N LYS A 133 0.21 3.56 0.64
CA LYS A 133 -0.20 2.95 1.92
C LYS A 133 0.75 1.82 2.33
N TYR A 134 1.07 0.89 1.43
CA TYR A 134 2.02 -0.19 1.71
C TYR A 134 3.45 0.32 1.95
N SER A 135 3.88 1.34 1.23
CA SER A 135 5.21 1.91 1.43
C SER A 135 5.33 2.53 2.82
N ILE A 136 4.32 3.26 3.28
CA ILE A 136 4.27 3.83 4.64
C ILE A 136 4.29 2.73 5.70
N LEU A 137 3.48 1.68 5.55
CA LEU A 137 3.46 0.54 6.48
C LEU A 137 4.81 -0.15 6.56
N TYR A 138 5.45 -0.39 5.41
CA TYR A 138 6.79 -0.99 5.36
C TYR A 138 7.82 -0.12 6.07
N ILE A 139 7.85 1.19 5.79
CA ILE A 139 8.80 2.13 6.39
C ILE A 139 8.65 2.17 7.91
N ILE A 140 7.42 2.25 8.42
CA ILE A 140 7.15 2.23 9.86
C ILE A 140 7.61 0.92 10.49
N LYS A 141 7.26 -0.22 9.88
CA LYS A 141 7.65 -1.55 10.36
C LYS A 141 9.18 -1.70 10.42
N GLU A 142 9.88 -1.27 9.36
CA GLU A 142 11.35 -1.32 9.30
C GLU A 142 11.99 -0.41 10.34
N ALA A 143 11.46 0.81 10.50
CA ALA A 143 11.94 1.74 11.51
C ALA A 143 11.77 1.21 12.94
N LEU A 144 10.60 0.65 13.28
CA LEU A 144 10.35 0.00 14.58
C LEU A 144 11.29 -1.20 14.79
N THR A 145 11.53 -1.99 13.75
CA THR A 145 12.49 -3.10 13.79
C THR A 145 13.91 -2.59 14.06
N ASN A 146 14.32 -1.49 13.43
CA ASN A 146 15.62 -0.88 13.64
C ASN A 146 15.77 -0.36 15.08
N VAL A 147 14.73 0.28 15.62
CA VAL A 147 14.73 0.71 17.03
C VAL A 147 14.89 -0.49 17.96
N SER A 148 14.14 -1.57 17.77
CA SER A 148 14.23 -2.75 18.63
C SER A 148 15.58 -3.47 18.58
N LYS A 149 16.28 -3.41 17.44
CA LYS A 149 17.56 -4.08 17.24
C LYS A 149 18.79 -3.24 17.63
N HIS A 150 18.68 -1.92 17.46
CA HIS A 150 19.85 -1.05 17.47
C HIS A 150 19.76 0.10 18.46
N SER A 151 18.55 0.40 19.01
CA SER A 151 18.37 1.49 19.95
C SER A 151 18.18 0.99 21.39
N ASN A 152 18.49 1.87 22.34
CA ASN A 152 18.14 1.72 23.75
C ASN A 152 16.99 2.66 24.14
N ALA A 153 16.16 3.04 23.17
CA ALA A 153 15.07 3.98 23.35
C ALA A 153 14.00 3.47 24.31
N SER A 154 13.40 4.40 25.05
CA SER A 154 12.19 4.19 25.85
C SER A 154 10.94 4.78 25.20
N LEU A 155 11.10 5.59 24.15
CA LEU A 155 10.02 6.25 23.42
C LEU A 155 10.39 6.39 21.95
N VAL A 156 9.45 6.03 21.07
CA VAL A 156 9.46 6.34 19.65
C VAL A 156 8.32 7.30 19.33
N ASN A 157 8.60 8.34 18.56
CA ASN A 157 7.59 9.25 18.04
C ASN A 157 7.44 9.03 16.53
N ILE A 158 6.21 8.78 16.10
CA ILE A 158 5.83 8.65 14.70
C ILE A 158 4.83 9.75 14.39
N THR A 159 5.10 10.56 13.38
CA THR A 159 4.20 11.61 12.90
C THR A 159 4.01 11.45 11.41
N LEU A 160 2.78 11.23 10.99
CA LEU A 160 2.38 11.13 9.59
C LEU A 160 1.34 12.21 9.31
N VAL A 161 1.71 13.23 8.54
CA VAL A 161 0.86 14.41 8.29
C VAL A 161 0.85 14.77 6.82
N GLU A 162 -0.30 15.24 6.38
CA GLU A 162 -0.51 15.80 5.06
C GLU A 162 -0.37 17.31 5.10
N MET A 163 0.38 17.86 4.18
CA MET A 163 0.48 19.30 3.92
C MET A 163 0.00 19.59 2.51
N LYS A 164 -0.18 20.87 2.15
CA LYS A 164 -0.75 21.29 0.85
C LYS A 164 -0.05 20.68 -0.37
N THR A 165 1.22 20.37 -0.28
CA THR A 165 2.04 19.92 -1.43
C THR A 165 2.77 18.60 -1.21
N ALA A 166 2.74 18.04 0.00
CA ALA A 166 3.50 16.83 0.33
C ALA A 166 2.95 16.14 1.59
N CYS A 167 3.24 14.84 1.72
CA CYS A 167 3.09 14.10 2.97
C CYS A 167 4.43 14.01 3.69
N TYR A 168 4.41 14.15 5.01
CA TYR A 168 5.59 14.01 5.86
C TYR A 168 5.40 12.84 6.81
N LEU A 169 6.34 11.90 6.76
CA LEU A 169 6.50 10.86 7.75
C LEU A 169 7.79 11.16 8.52
N LYS A 170 7.65 11.43 9.82
CA LYS A 170 8.78 11.60 10.73
C LYS A 170 8.75 10.48 11.76
N ILE A 171 9.86 9.78 11.88
CA ILE A 171 10.07 8.75 12.89
C ILE A 171 11.33 9.11 13.66
N SER A 172 11.23 9.18 14.97
CA SER A 172 12.37 9.52 15.85
C SER A 172 12.24 8.76 17.16
N ASP A 173 13.35 8.32 17.69
CA ASP A 173 13.46 7.71 19.01
C ASP A 173 14.34 8.55 19.95
N ASN A 174 14.24 8.29 21.26
CA ASN A 174 15.04 8.98 22.27
C ASN A 174 16.27 8.18 22.70
N GLY A 175 16.68 7.19 21.91
CA GLY A 175 17.87 6.40 22.18
C GLY A 175 19.15 7.20 22.04
N THR A 176 20.17 6.76 22.73
CA THR A 176 21.50 7.38 22.77
C THR A 176 22.56 6.58 22.04
N ASN A 177 22.20 5.43 21.49
CA ASN A 177 23.13 4.62 20.72
C ASN A 177 23.56 5.37 19.44
N PRO A 178 24.86 5.36 19.10
CA PRO A 178 25.29 5.95 17.85
C PRO A 178 24.62 5.23 16.67
N PRO A 179 24.27 5.94 15.59
CA PRO A 179 23.74 5.31 14.40
C PRO A 179 24.70 4.25 13.88
N ALA A 180 24.17 3.14 13.37
CA ALA A 180 24.99 2.09 12.77
C ALA A 180 25.90 2.68 11.69
N LYS A 181 27.22 2.40 11.77
CA LYS A 181 28.25 3.01 10.90
C LYS A 181 28.07 2.71 9.41
N ASP A 182 27.39 1.64 9.11
CA ASP A 182 27.04 1.27 7.73
C ASP A 182 25.52 1.34 7.64
N GLY A 183 25.02 2.22 6.78
CA GLY A 183 23.61 2.30 6.44
C GLY A 183 23.13 0.92 5.98
N GLY A 184 22.57 0.13 6.90
CA GLY A 184 22.19 -1.23 6.66
C GLY A 184 21.18 -1.33 5.52
N MET A 185 20.97 -2.53 4.97
CA MET A 185 20.02 -2.79 3.87
C MET A 185 18.62 -2.20 4.11
N GLY A 186 18.23 -2.05 5.38
CA GLY A 186 16.95 -1.46 5.77
C GLY A 186 16.82 0.01 5.38
N LEU A 187 17.82 0.84 5.69
CA LEU A 187 17.82 2.27 5.31
C LEU A 187 17.87 2.46 3.80
N PHE A 188 18.65 1.65 3.10
CA PHE A 188 18.68 1.65 1.63
C PHE A 188 17.31 1.30 1.05
N SER A 189 16.63 0.29 1.59
CA SER A 189 15.29 -0.11 1.15
C SER A 189 14.24 0.97 1.42
N ILE A 190 14.33 1.68 2.54
CA ILE A 190 13.49 2.84 2.86
C ILE A 190 13.71 3.95 1.83
N SER A 191 14.96 4.36 1.60
CA SER A 191 15.30 5.42 0.64
C SER A 191 14.78 5.13 -0.75
N LYS A 192 15.01 3.92 -1.25
CA LYS A 192 14.52 3.50 -2.56
C LYS A 192 12.99 3.57 -2.67
N ARG A 193 12.25 3.10 -1.67
CA ARG A 193 10.78 3.18 -1.67
C ARG A 193 10.27 4.60 -1.66
N ILE A 194 10.93 5.50 -0.95
CA ILE A 194 10.57 6.92 -0.91
C ILE A 194 10.85 7.58 -2.26
N GLU A 195 11.97 7.25 -2.92
CA GLU A 195 12.30 7.71 -4.28
C GLU A 195 11.27 7.21 -5.30
N ASP A 196 10.84 5.95 -5.22
CA ASP A 196 9.82 5.37 -6.09
C ASP A 196 8.45 6.09 -5.95
N LEU A 197 8.17 6.69 -4.80
CA LEU A 197 7.01 7.55 -4.55
C LEU A 197 7.25 9.03 -4.94
N GLY A 198 8.40 9.37 -5.50
CA GLY A 198 8.79 10.75 -5.81
C GLY A 198 9.14 11.60 -4.60
N GLY A 199 9.38 10.98 -3.44
CA GLY A 199 9.75 11.62 -2.18
C GLY A 199 11.25 11.78 -1.98
N LYS A 200 11.62 12.31 -0.81
CA LYS A 200 13.01 12.47 -0.36
C LYS A 200 13.13 12.04 1.10
N VAL A 201 14.31 11.53 1.45
CA VAL A 201 14.72 11.21 2.84
C VAL A 201 15.66 12.29 3.32
N GLU A 202 15.43 12.76 4.55
CA GLU A 202 16.30 13.70 5.27
C GLU A 202 16.87 13.06 6.53
#